data_d8cb8d5dc366f33ea4eb3b154bbec3bc
#
_entry.id   d8cb8d5dc366f33ea4eb3b154bbec3bc
#
_cell.length_a   1.000
_cell.length_b   1.000
_cell.length_c   1.000
_cell.angle_alpha   90.00
_cell.angle_beta   90.00
_cell.angle_gamma   90.00
#
_symmetry.space_group_name_H-M   'P 1'
#
loop_
_entity.id
_entity.type
_entity.pdbx_description
1 polymer ?
#
loop_
_entity_poly.entity_id
_entity_poly.type
_entity_poly.pdbx_seq_one_letter_code
_entity_poly.pdbx_strand_id
1 'polypeptide(L)'
;NNKKEAIKDSKNLLKKFNLIKRQNHFTSELSGGEMQRVAIARALVNSPNIILADEPTGNLDFKNAKIVFKTLFKLRSRNRLIIYATHNRYFSNLADCKIELFNGKVRTISNARK
;
A
#
# COMPACT_ATOMS: atom_id res chain seq x y z
N ASN A 1 14.27 -20.07 -8.29
CA ASN A 1 14.67 -19.36 -7.06
C ASN A 1 14.87 -20.37 -5.93
N ASN A 2 16.04 -20.32 -5.30
CA ASN A 2 16.38 -21.18 -4.17
C ASN A 2 15.51 -20.76 -2.96
N LYS A 3 14.94 -21.74 -2.24
CA LYS A 3 14.13 -21.50 -1.03
C LYS A 3 14.81 -20.58 -0.02
N LYS A 4 16.14 -20.64 0.11
CA LYS A 4 16.92 -19.77 0.98
C LYS A 4 16.87 -18.30 0.56
N GLU A 5 16.92 -18.01 -0.75
CA GLU A 5 16.79 -16.64 -1.29
C GLU A 5 15.39 -16.09 -1.05
N ALA A 6 14.34 -16.85 -1.33
CA ALA A 6 12.97 -16.44 -1.08
C ALA A 6 12.71 -16.11 0.39
N ILE A 7 13.26 -16.88 1.34
CA ILE A 7 13.17 -16.60 2.77
C ILE A 7 13.91 -15.32 3.12
N LYS A 8 15.11 -15.10 2.56
CA LYS A 8 15.91 -13.88 2.79
C LYS A 8 15.17 -12.63 2.30
N ASP A 9 14.61 -12.69 1.08
CA ASP A 9 13.87 -11.59 0.48
C ASP A 9 12.58 -11.27 1.25
N SER A 10 11.86 -12.29 1.68
CA SER A 10 10.69 -12.12 2.55
C SER A 10 11.03 -11.44 3.87
N LYS A 11 12.12 -11.85 4.53
CA LYS A 11 12.60 -11.21 5.77
C LYS A 11 13.01 -9.76 5.54
N ASN A 12 13.64 -9.44 4.41
CA ASN A 12 14.01 -8.07 4.04
C ASN A 12 12.76 -7.19 3.84
N LEU A 13 11.71 -7.72 3.20
CA LEU A 13 10.43 -7.04 3.07
C LEU A 13 9.79 -6.80 4.45
N LEU A 14 9.74 -7.81 5.31
CA LEU A 14 9.19 -7.65 6.68
C LEU A 14 9.94 -6.59 7.47
N LYS A 15 11.28 -6.52 7.38
CA LYS A 15 12.09 -5.46 7.99
C LYS A 15 11.70 -4.08 7.46
N LYS A 16 11.58 -3.94 6.12
CA LYS A 16 11.21 -2.68 5.45
C LYS A 16 9.86 -2.12 5.93
N PHE A 17 8.95 -3.02 6.29
CA PHE A 17 7.61 -2.66 6.78
C PHE A 17 7.46 -2.67 8.30
N ASN A 18 8.56 -2.81 9.05
CA ASN A 18 8.58 -2.92 10.53
C ASN A 18 7.74 -4.10 11.06
N LEU A 19 7.78 -5.22 10.35
CA LEU A 19 7.02 -6.44 10.67
C LEU A 19 7.91 -7.63 11.07
N ILE A 20 9.23 -7.45 11.13
CA ILE A 20 10.16 -8.57 11.40
C ILE A 20 9.88 -9.27 12.73
N LYS A 21 9.42 -8.53 13.73
CA LYS A 21 9.05 -9.09 15.05
C LYS A 21 7.78 -9.96 14.97
N ARG A 22 7.01 -9.85 13.90
CA ARG A 22 5.77 -10.58 13.65
C ARG A 22 5.95 -11.77 12.69
N GLN A 23 7.19 -12.07 12.25
CA GLN A 23 7.46 -13.09 11.22
C GLN A 23 6.93 -14.50 11.53
N ASN A 24 6.75 -14.83 12.82
CA ASN A 24 6.26 -16.13 13.28
C ASN A 24 4.80 -16.09 13.77
N HIS A 25 4.12 -14.94 13.62
CA HIS A 25 2.73 -14.79 14.03
C HIS A 25 1.79 -15.20 12.90
N PHE A 26 0.63 -15.76 13.26
CA PHE A 26 -0.47 -15.91 12.31
C PHE A 26 -1.11 -14.57 11.99
N THR A 27 -1.73 -14.46 10.81
CA THR A 27 -2.39 -13.21 10.39
C THR A 27 -3.50 -12.77 11.35
N SER A 28 -4.17 -13.72 12.01
CA SER A 28 -5.19 -13.46 13.04
C SER A 28 -4.66 -12.76 14.31
N GLU A 29 -3.34 -12.80 14.53
CA GLU A 29 -2.68 -12.18 15.68
C GLU A 29 -2.18 -10.75 15.37
N LEU A 30 -2.36 -10.28 14.14
CA LEU A 30 -1.90 -8.98 13.69
C LEU A 30 -2.99 -7.91 13.88
N SER A 31 -2.56 -6.69 14.20
CA SER A 31 -3.46 -5.53 14.13
C SER A 31 -3.88 -5.25 12.67
N GLY A 32 -5.00 -4.52 12.48
CA GLY A 32 -5.47 -4.15 11.14
C GLY A 32 -4.40 -3.44 10.31
N GLY A 33 -3.65 -2.51 10.91
CA GLY A 33 -2.54 -1.82 10.24
C GLY A 33 -1.36 -2.75 9.91
N GLU A 34 -1.06 -3.71 10.78
CA GLU A 34 -0.03 -4.73 10.52
C GLU A 34 -0.47 -5.64 9.36
N MET A 35 -1.73 -6.09 9.33
CA MET A 35 -2.30 -6.89 8.23
C MET A 35 -2.20 -6.14 6.89
N GLN A 36 -2.53 -4.85 6.85
CA GLN A 36 -2.42 -4.04 5.63
C GLN A 36 -0.97 -3.91 5.15
N ARG A 37 -0.02 -3.71 6.07
CA ARG A 37 1.40 -3.68 5.70
C ARG A 37 1.90 -5.04 5.19
N VAL A 38 1.40 -6.16 5.74
CA VAL A 38 1.69 -7.51 5.20
C VAL A 38 1.13 -7.66 3.79
N ALA A 39 -0.10 -7.18 3.52
CA ALA A 39 -0.69 -7.22 2.19
C ALA A 39 0.14 -6.42 1.16
N ILE A 40 0.63 -5.23 1.55
CA ILE A 40 1.52 -4.41 0.72
C ILE A 40 2.86 -5.14 0.49
N ALA A 41 3.46 -5.69 1.54
CA ALA A 41 4.72 -6.45 1.41
C ALA A 41 4.55 -7.64 0.46
N ARG A 42 3.43 -8.37 0.56
CA ARG A 42 3.10 -9.49 -0.34
C ARG A 42 2.98 -9.02 -1.80
N ALA A 43 2.35 -7.90 -2.06
CA ALA A 43 2.24 -7.35 -3.40
C ALA A 43 3.60 -6.99 -4.02
N LEU A 44 4.62 -6.73 -3.19
CA LEU A 44 5.96 -6.33 -3.61
C LEU A 44 6.93 -7.49 -3.85
N VAL A 45 6.57 -8.72 -3.51
CA VAL A 45 7.49 -9.88 -3.60
C VAL A 45 8.13 -10.01 -4.98
N ASN A 46 7.36 -9.77 -6.04
CA ASN A 46 7.83 -9.84 -7.43
C ASN A 46 8.28 -8.48 -8.00
N SER A 47 8.53 -7.49 -7.15
CA SER A 47 8.96 -6.14 -7.56
C SER A 47 8.13 -5.52 -8.70
N PRO A 48 6.80 -5.47 -8.61
CA PRO A 48 5.94 -5.02 -9.70
C PRO A 48 6.15 -3.54 -10.04
N ASN A 49 5.91 -3.18 -11.30
CA ASN A 49 5.91 -1.79 -11.76
C ASN A 49 4.58 -1.08 -11.50
N ILE A 50 3.51 -1.83 -11.27
CA ILE A 50 2.17 -1.29 -10.97
C ILE A 50 1.66 -1.92 -9.69
N ILE A 51 1.21 -1.10 -8.75
CA ILE A 51 0.53 -1.52 -7.52
C ILE A 51 -0.89 -0.96 -7.57
N LEU A 52 -1.87 -1.85 -7.38
CA LEU A 52 -3.27 -1.50 -7.25
C LEU A 52 -3.70 -1.70 -5.80
N ALA A 53 -4.34 -0.71 -5.21
CA ALA A 53 -4.85 -0.78 -3.85
C ALA A 53 -6.31 -0.27 -3.81
N ASP A 54 -7.21 -1.13 -3.41
CA ASP A 54 -8.62 -0.81 -3.24
C ASP A 54 -8.91 -0.58 -1.76
N GLU A 55 -9.36 0.64 -1.41
CA GLU A 55 -9.63 1.11 -0.05
C GLU A 55 -8.57 0.63 0.99
N PRO A 56 -7.27 0.91 0.77
CA PRO A 56 -6.18 0.31 1.55
C PRO A 56 -6.21 0.67 3.03
N THR A 57 -7.12 1.54 3.45
CA THR A 57 -7.25 2.00 4.84
C THR A 57 -8.68 2.03 5.33
N GLY A 58 -9.64 1.43 4.60
CA GLY A 58 -11.06 1.54 4.88
C GLY A 58 -11.49 1.10 6.29
N ASN A 59 -10.78 0.16 6.89
CA ASN A 59 -11.07 -0.40 8.22
C ASN A 59 -10.10 0.07 9.31
N LEU A 60 -9.32 1.13 9.07
CA LEU A 60 -8.33 1.63 10.00
C LEU A 60 -8.74 2.98 10.59
N ASP A 61 -8.37 3.21 11.86
CA ASP A 61 -8.39 4.55 12.42
C ASP A 61 -7.43 5.47 11.67
N PHE A 62 -7.61 6.78 11.79
CA PHE A 62 -6.88 7.77 11.00
C PHE A 62 -5.35 7.73 11.21
N LYS A 63 -4.89 7.42 12.43
CA LYS A 63 -3.46 7.32 12.76
C LYS A 63 -2.82 6.15 12.02
N ASN A 64 -3.43 4.97 12.07
CA ASN A 64 -2.97 3.77 11.38
C ASN A 64 -3.09 3.92 9.86
N ALA A 65 -4.17 4.54 9.36
CA ALA A 65 -4.36 4.86 7.96
C ALA A 65 -3.21 5.73 7.41
N LYS A 66 -2.79 6.76 8.13
CA LYS A 66 -1.63 7.59 7.75
C LYS A 66 -0.34 6.78 7.63
N ILE A 67 -0.09 5.82 8.54
CA ILE A 67 1.09 4.97 8.50
C ILE A 67 1.09 4.11 7.23
N VAL A 68 -0.05 3.50 6.90
CA VAL A 68 -0.22 2.68 5.69
C VAL A 68 -0.01 3.51 4.42
N PHE A 69 -0.64 4.69 4.31
CA PHE A 69 -0.43 5.58 3.15
C PHE A 69 1.01 6.08 3.04
N LYS A 70 1.64 6.47 4.15
CA LYS A 70 3.06 6.84 4.14
C LYS A 70 3.94 5.70 3.63
N THR A 71 3.59 4.46 3.97
CA THR A 71 4.28 3.26 3.48
C THR A 71 4.10 3.12 1.97
N LEU A 72 2.86 3.23 1.46
CA LEU A 72 2.58 3.19 0.02
C LEU A 72 3.33 4.29 -0.74
N PHE A 73 3.30 5.53 -0.25
CA PHE A 73 3.98 6.64 -0.92
C PHE A 73 5.51 6.48 -1.00
N LYS A 74 6.13 5.86 0.00
CA LYS A 74 7.57 5.54 -0.05
C LYS A 74 7.93 4.53 -1.15
N LEU A 75 6.94 3.80 -1.69
CA LEU A 75 7.15 2.85 -2.77
C LEU A 75 7.17 3.50 -4.16
N ARG A 76 6.79 4.78 -4.27
CA ARG A 76 6.82 5.51 -5.54
C ARG A 76 8.26 5.58 -6.08
N SER A 77 8.40 5.38 -7.36
CA SER A 77 9.66 5.57 -8.08
C SER A 77 9.36 5.88 -9.55
N ARG A 78 10.38 6.27 -10.32
CA ARG A 78 10.24 6.50 -11.78
C ARG A 78 9.69 5.26 -12.51
N ASN A 79 9.94 4.07 -11.97
CA ASN A 79 9.55 2.80 -12.59
C ASN A 79 8.37 2.13 -11.88
N ARG A 80 7.67 2.84 -10.97
CA ARG A 80 6.54 2.25 -10.25
C ARG A 80 5.37 3.20 -10.12
N LEU A 81 4.25 2.80 -10.71
CA LEU A 81 2.96 3.45 -10.59
C LEU A 81 2.18 2.85 -9.41
N ILE A 82 1.58 3.71 -8.60
CA ILE A 82 0.65 3.31 -7.54
C ILE A 82 -0.70 3.90 -7.86
N ILE A 83 -1.70 3.03 -8.01
CA ILE A 83 -3.10 3.42 -8.20
C ILE A 83 -3.86 2.95 -6.98
N TYR A 84 -4.59 3.85 -6.35
CA TYR A 84 -5.47 3.49 -5.23
C TYR A 84 -6.85 4.11 -5.37
N ALA A 85 -7.87 3.32 -5.03
CA ALA A 85 -9.24 3.79 -4.88
C ALA A 85 -9.48 4.15 -3.41
N THR A 86 -10.11 5.27 -3.15
CA THR A 86 -10.52 5.68 -1.81
C THR A 86 -11.66 6.69 -1.86
N HIS A 87 -12.58 6.60 -0.90
CA HIS A 87 -13.61 7.63 -0.65
C HIS A 87 -13.14 8.69 0.36
N ASN A 88 -11.96 8.52 0.96
CA ASN A 88 -11.42 9.47 1.93
C ASN A 88 -10.75 10.66 1.22
N ARG A 89 -11.33 11.85 1.36
CA ARG A 89 -10.83 13.09 0.73
C ARG A 89 -9.40 13.45 1.11
N TYR A 90 -9.01 13.22 2.37
CA TYR A 90 -7.65 13.51 2.82
C TYR A 90 -6.63 12.73 2.00
N PHE A 91 -6.84 11.42 1.87
CA PHE A 91 -5.91 10.56 1.11
C PHE A 91 -5.99 10.78 -0.39
N SER A 92 -7.19 11.02 -0.95
CA SER A 92 -7.31 11.32 -2.38
C SER A 92 -6.59 12.59 -2.79
N ASN A 93 -6.50 13.59 -1.91
CA ASN A 93 -5.80 14.86 -2.18
C ASN A 93 -4.27 14.74 -2.10
N LEU A 94 -3.73 13.61 -1.62
CA LEU A 94 -2.29 13.35 -1.60
C LEU A 94 -1.77 12.74 -2.91
N ALA A 95 -2.65 12.37 -3.84
CA ALA A 95 -2.27 11.79 -5.13
C ALA A 95 -1.66 12.84 -6.07
N ASP A 96 -0.72 12.40 -6.92
CA ASP A 96 -0.17 13.25 -7.98
C ASP A 96 -1.20 13.52 -9.08
N CYS A 97 -2.11 12.55 -9.32
CA CYS A 97 -3.26 12.67 -10.22
C CYS A 97 -4.49 12.07 -9.55
N LYS A 98 -5.62 12.75 -9.67
CA LYS A 98 -6.90 12.33 -9.10
C LYS A 98 -7.93 12.16 -10.20
N ILE A 99 -8.60 11.02 -10.23
CA ILE A 99 -9.70 10.71 -11.13
C ILE A 99 -10.96 10.51 -10.27
N GLU A 100 -11.98 11.30 -10.51
CA GLU A 100 -13.27 11.13 -9.86
C GLU A 100 -14.22 10.34 -10.74
N LEU A 101 -14.81 9.29 -10.15
CA LEU A 101 -15.84 8.47 -10.79
C LEU A 101 -17.20 8.81 -10.21
N PHE A 102 -18.20 8.94 -11.09
CA PHE A 102 -19.59 9.14 -10.71
C PHE A 102 -20.51 8.37 -11.68
N ASN A 103 -21.38 7.52 -11.13
CA ASN A 103 -22.29 6.67 -11.91
C ASN A 103 -21.59 5.89 -13.03
N GLY A 104 -20.44 5.26 -12.72
CA GLY A 104 -19.68 4.45 -13.68
C GLY A 104 -18.93 5.24 -14.77
N LYS A 105 -18.90 6.58 -14.67
CA LYS A 105 -18.23 7.46 -15.65
C LYS A 105 -17.18 8.32 -14.96
N VAL A 106 -16.14 8.69 -15.72
CA VAL A 106 -15.17 9.68 -15.27
C VAL A 106 -15.84 11.06 -15.24
N ARG A 107 -15.88 11.67 -14.06
CA ARG A 107 -16.42 13.01 -13.85
C ARG A 107 -15.35 14.08 -14.00
N THR A 108 -14.21 13.88 -13.35
CA THR A 108 -13.14 14.86 -13.30
C THR A 108 -11.78 14.18 -13.28
N ILE A 109 -10.80 14.78 -13.93
CA ILE A 109 -9.39 14.42 -13.82
C ILE A 109 -8.65 15.68 -13.39
N SER A 110 -7.91 15.60 -12.28
CA SER A 110 -7.10 16.71 -11.77
C SER A 110 -5.70 16.23 -11.40
N ASN A 111 -4.70 17.02 -11.77
CA ASN A 111 -3.30 16.80 -11.39
C ASN A 111 -2.98 17.65 -10.17
N ALA A 112 -2.14 17.14 -9.27
CA ALA A 112 -1.56 17.97 -8.23
C ALA A 112 -0.79 19.12 -8.90
N ARG A 113 -1.06 20.35 -8.51
CA ARG A 113 -0.26 21.50 -8.95
C ARG A 113 1.16 21.26 -8.42
N LYS A 114 2.12 21.20 -9.33
CA LYS A 114 3.55 21.22 -9.00
C LYS A 114 3.93 22.55 -8.38
#